data_f1e1098a94295a09cd43cd183dc90873
#
_entry.id   f1e1098a94295a09cd43cd183dc90873
#
_cell.length_a   1.000
_cell.length_b   1.000
_cell.length_c   1.000
_cell.angle_alpha   90.00
_cell.angle_beta   90.00
_cell.angle_gamma   90.00
#
_symmetry.space_group_name_H-M   'P 1'
#
loop_
_entity.id
_entity.type
_entity.pdbx_description
1 polymer ?
#
loop_
_entity_poly.entity_id
_entity_poly.type
_entity_poly.pdbx_seq_one_letter_code
_entity_poly.pdbx_strand_id
1 'polypeptide(L)'
;MAKKVLTVIKLQIPGGQANPAPPVGPALGQHGVNIMEFCKAFNAQTAQENGRITPVEITVYEDRSFDFITKTPPAAVLIKEALRVEKGSGEPNREKVGRLTRDQVRQIAETKMPDLNARDVEQAMRIVAGTAQSMGVETDIL
;
A
#
# COMPACT_ATOMS: atom_id res chain seq x y z
N MET A 1 -8.33 -17.11 24.53
CA MET A 1 -6.91 -17.43 24.39
C MET A 1 -6.39 -16.94 23.05
N ALA A 2 -5.17 -16.43 23.06
CA ALA A 2 -4.53 -16.01 21.81
C ALA A 2 -4.24 -17.23 20.93
N LYS A 3 -4.66 -17.17 19.67
CA LYS A 3 -4.35 -18.21 18.70
C LYS A 3 -2.89 -18.11 18.29
N LYS A 4 -2.29 -19.26 18.04
CA LYS A 4 -0.91 -19.28 17.59
C LYS A 4 -0.81 -18.89 16.12
N VAL A 5 0.03 -17.92 15.81
CA VAL A 5 0.23 -17.44 14.45
C VAL A 5 1.04 -18.47 13.66
N LEU A 6 0.48 -18.94 12.56
CA LEU A 6 1.18 -19.82 11.63
C LEU A 6 2.09 -19.01 10.70
N THR A 7 1.56 -17.96 10.09
CA THR A 7 2.31 -17.09 9.18
C THR A 7 1.59 -15.76 9.00
N VAL A 8 2.33 -14.79 8.46
CA VAL A 8 1.77 -13.49 8.04
C VAL A 8 2.03 -13.33 6.55
N ILE A 9 0.98 -13.04 5.79
CA ILE A 9 1.05 -12.86 4.36
C ILE A 9 0.84 -11.37 4.05
N LYS A 10 1.72 -10.80 3.24
CA LYS A 10 1.62 -9.40 2.82
C LYS A 10 1.32 -9.35 1.33
N LEU A 11 0.22 -8.68 0.97
CA LEU A 11 -0.23 -8.55 -0.41
C LEU A 11 -0.58 -7.10 -0.72
N GLN A 12 -0.57 -6.76 -2.01
CA GLN A 12 -1.09 -5.49 -2.51
C GLN A 12 -2.22 -5.81 -3.48
N ILE A 13 -3.43 -5.40 -3.13
CA ILE A 13 -4.64 -5.74 -3.89
C ILE A 13 -5.41 -4.45 -4.19
N PRO A 14 -5.91 -4.25 -5.42
CA PRO A 14 -6.79 -3.12 -5.70
C PRO A 14 -8.03 -3.15 -4.81
N GLY A 15 -8.35 -2.01 -4.20
CA GLY A 15 -9.50 -1.90 -3.29
C GLY A 15 -10.80 -2.31 -3.97
N GLY A 16 -11.58 -3.12 -3.28
CA GLY A 16 -12.86 -3.62 -3.80
C GLY A 16 -12.76 -4.65 -4.90
N GLN A 17 -11.55 -5.09 -5.28
CA GLN A 17 -11.32 -5.97 -6.43
C GLN A 17 -10.59 -7.26 -6.06
N ALA A 18 -10.61 -7.68 -4.79
CA ALA A 18 -10.02 -8.96 -4.41
C ALA A 18 -10.84 -10.12 -5.01
N ASN A 19 -10.12 -11.08 -5.58
CA ASN A 19 -10.73 -12.26 -6.18
C ASN A 19 -9.82 -13.48 -6.01
N PRO A 20 -10.30 -14.70 -6.26
CA PRO A 20 -9.48 -15.92 -6.11
C PRO A 20 -8.34 -16.07 -7.11
N ALA A 21 -8.26 -15.20 -8.12
CA ALA A 21 -7.18 -15.25 -9.10
C ALA A 21 -5.84 -14.82 -8.46
N PRO A 22 -4.68 -15.20 -9.06
CA PRO A 22 -3.40 -14.73 -8.55
C PRO A 22 -3.36 -13.19 -8.42
N PRO A 23 -2.68 -12.63 -7.39
CA PRO A 23 -1.83 -13.33 -6.42
C PRO A 23 -2.54 -13.83 -5.17
N VAL A 24 -3.83 -13.56 -5.01
CA VAL A 24 -4.57 -13.85 -3.76
C VAL A 24 -4.77 -15.35 -3.57
N GLY A 25 -5.27 -16.03 -4.60
CA GLY A 25 -5.57 -17.45 -4.53
C GLY A 25 -4.39 -18.31 -4.10
N PRO A 26 -3.27 -18.28 -4.83
CA PRO A 26 -2.10 -19.09 -4.46
C PRO A 26 -1.53 -18.72 -3.09
N ALA A 27 -1.49 -17.45 -2.74
CA ALA A 27 -0.93 -17.00 -1.46
C ALA A 27 -1.74 -17.53 -0.26
N LEU A 28 -3.05 -17.50 -0.35
CA LEU A 28 -3.94 -17.96 0.72
C LEU A 28 -4.18 -19.48 0.67
N GLY A 29 -4.26 -20.03 -0.53
CA GLY A 29 -4.51 -21.46 -0.72
C GLY A 29 -3.44 -22.33 -0.13
N GLN A 30 -2.17 -21.91 -0.16
CA GLN A 30 -1.06 -22.65 0.42
C GLN A 30 -1.19 -22.84 1.93
N HIS A 31 -1.92 -21.95 2.59
CA HIS A 31 -2.09 -21.98 4.05
C HIS A 31 -3.46 -22.49 4.46
N GLY A 32 -4.28 -22.92 3.52
CA GLY A 32 -5.61 -23.48 3.80
C GLY A 32 -6.64 -22.45 4.24
N VAL A 33 -6.42 -21.17 3.94
CA VAL A 33 -7.34 -20.09 4.29
C VAL A 33 -8.52 -20.07 3.31
N ASN A 34 -9.71 -19.72 3.80
CA ASN A 34 -10.89 -19.56 2.94
C ASN A 34 -10.76 -18.29 2.10
N ILE A 35 -10.41 -18.46 0.84
CA ILE A 35 -10.13 -17.36 -0.10
C ILE A 35 -11.37 -16.49 -0.31
N MET A 36 -12.54 -17.09 -0.49
CA MET A 36 -13.78 -16.35 -0.76
C MET A 36 -14.19 -15.49 0.42
N GLU A 37 -14.04 -16.01 1.63
CA GLU A 37 -14.35 -15.25 2.84
C GLU A 37 -13.44 -14.02 2.96
N PHE A 38 -12.15 -14.20 2.71
CA PHE A 38 -11.20 -13.09 2.69
C PHE A 38 -11.58 -12.05 1.63
N CYS A 39 -11.86 -12.49 0.41
CA CYS A 39 -12.23 -11.59 -0.68
C CYS A 39 -13.46 -10.76 -0.35
N LYS A 40 -14.49 -11.37 0.21
CA LYS A 40 -15.70 -10.66 0.62
C LYS A 40 -15.41 -9.62 1.69
N ALA A 41 -14.67 -10.00 2.74
CA ALA A 41 -14.35 -9.09 3.83
C ALA A 41 -13.47 -7.93 3.37
N PHE A 42 -12.45 -8.21 2.57
CA PHE A 42 -11.56 -7.18 2.02
C PHE A 42 -12.33 -6.21 1.12
N ASN A 43 -13.15 -6.73 0.21
CA ASN A 43 -13.91 -5.88 -0.70
C ASN A 43 -14.91 -4.99 0.06
N ALA A 44 -15.51 -5.49 1.13
CA ALA A 44 -16.41 -4.70 1.96
C ALA A 44 -15.68 -3.55 2.66
N GLN A 45 -14.48 -3.82 3.19
CA GLN A 45 -13.68 -2.79 3.87
C GLN A 45 -13.08 -1.75 2.92
N THR A 46 -12.76 -2.15 1.70
CA THR A 46 -12.08 -1.28 0.74
C THR A 46 -12.99 -0.75 -0.37
N ALA A 47 -14.32 -0.88 -0.21
CA ALA A 47 -15.28 -0.42 -1.21
C ALA A 47 -15.13 1.08 -1.54
N GLN A 48 -14.77 1.89 -0.56
CA GLN A 48 -14.55 3.34 -0.74
C GLN A 48 -13.26 3.66 -1.49
N GLU A 49 -12.32 2.73 -1.52
CA GLU A 49 -11.02 2.88 -2.17
C GLU A 49 -10.93 2.09 -3.47
N ASN A 50 -12.06 1.97 -4.17
CA ASN A 50 -12.19 1.14 -5.36
C ASN A 50 -11.13 1.48 -6.42
N GLY A 51 -10.40 0.47 -6.85
CA GLY A 51 -9.34 0.60 -7.86
C GLY A 51 -8.00 1.09 -7.33
N ARG A 52 -7.93 1.52 -6.07
CA ARG A 52 -6.69 1.98 -5.45
C ARG A 52 -5.94 0.79 -4.85
N ILE A 53 -4.64 0.70 -5.12
CA ILE A 53 -3.84 -0.39 -4.57
C ILE A 53 -3.73 -0.24 -3.05
N THR A 54 -4.25 -1.24 -2.33
CA THR A 54 -4.29 -1.24 -0.87
C THR A 54 -3.41 -2.37 -0.35
N PRO A 55 -2.36 -2.07 0.42
CA PRO A 55 -1.58 -3.10 1.09
C PRO A 55 -2.41 -3.78 2.16
N VAL A 56 -2.31 -5.09 2.25
CA VAL A 56 -3.00 -5.87 3.27
C VAL A 56 -2.04 -6.84 3.93
N GLU A 57 -2.08 -6.92 5.25
CA GLU A 57 -1.38 -7.96 6.01
C GLU A 57 -2.41 -8.94 6.54
N ILE A 58 -2.25 -10.20 6.17
CA ILE A 58 -3.14 -11.29 6.58
C ILE A 58 -2.39 -12.16 7.57
N THR A 59 -2.90 -12.25 8.80
CA THR A 59 -2.33 -13.12 9.83
C THR A 59 -3.11 -14.45 9.81
N VAL A 60 -2.42 -15.53 9.50
CA VAL A 60 -3.01 -16.88 9.45
C VAL A 60 -2.67 -17.61 10.73
N TYR A 61 -3.66 -18.21 11.36
CA TYR A 61 -3.52 -18.96 12.60
C TYR A 61 -3.50 -20.48 12.35
N GLU A 62 -3.05 -21.25 13.34
CA GLU A 62 -2.93 -22.70 13.21
C GLU A 62 -4.26 -23.42 12.96
N ASP A 63 -5.38 -22.85 13.40
CA ASP A 63 -6.71 -23.41 13.17
C ASP A 63 -7.28 -23.04 11.79
N ARG A 64 -6.47 -22.45 10.91
CA ARG A 64 -6.84 -21.97 9.57
C ARG A 64 -7.74 -20.75 9.58
N SER A 65 -7.99 -20.15 10.73
CA SER A 65 -8.63 -18.84 10.77
C SER A 65 -7.63 -17.76 10.37
N PHE A 66 -8.14 -16.58 10.05
CA PHE A 66 -7.29 -15.47 9.66
C PHE A 66 -7.86 -14.15 10.16
N ASP A 67 -6.96 -13.20 10.39
CA ASP A 67 -7.28 -11.79 10.56
C ASP A 67 -6.50 -11.00 9.52
N PHE A 68 -7.01 -9.86 9.12
CA PHE A 68 -6.27 -9.00 8.21
C PHE A 68 -6.44 -7.54 8.59
N ILE A 69 -5.42 -6.76 8.26
CA ILE A 69 -5.45 -5.30 8.39
C ILE A 69 -5.12 -4.70 7.04
N THR A 70 -5.80 -3.64 6.69
CA THR A 70 -5.50 -2.86 5.49
C THR A 70 -4.70 -1.63 5.89
N LYS A 71 -3.78 -1.23 5.03
CA LYS A 71 -2.97 -0.03 5.23
C LYS A 71 -3.31 1.00 4.15
N THR A 72 -2.80 2.21 4.33
CA THR A 72 -2.94 3.24 3.30
C THR A 72 -2.17 2.83 2.04
N PRO A 73 -2.54 3.34 0.85
CA PRO A 73 -1.82 3.01 -0.38
C PRO A 73 -0.32 3.27 -0.25
N PRO A 74 0.55 2.50 -0.93
CA PRO A 74 1.99 2.76 -0.90
C PRO A 74 2.32 4.19 -1.34
N ALA A 75 3.35 4.78 -0.74
CA ALA A 75 3.77 6.14 -1.08
C ALA A 75 4.07 6.28 -2.59
N ALA A 76 4.67 5.26 -3.19
CA ALA A 76 4.96 5.26 -4.63
C ALA A 76 3.68 5.37 -5.46
N VAL A 77 2.61 4.69 -5.07
CA VAL A 77 1.31 4.77 -5.77
C VAL A 77 0.72 6.17 -5.64
N LEU A 78 0.76 6.74 -4.44
CA LEU A 78 0.24 8.09 -4.19
C LEU A 78 1.01 9.14 -5.02
N ILE A 79 2.33 9.00 -5.11
CA ILE A 79 3.17 9.90 -5.92
C ILE A 79 2.81 9.79 -7.40
N LYS A 80 2.64 8.56 -7.91
CA LYS A 80 2.25 8.36 -9.31
C LYS A 80 0.87 8.94 -9.61
N GLU A 81 -0.08 8.80 -8.71
CA GLU A 81 -1.41 9.40 -8.85
C GLU A 81 -1.34 10.92 -8.90
N ALA A 82 -0.54 11.53 -8.02
CA ALA A 82 -0.39 12.99 -7.97
C ALA A 82 0.20 13.56 -9.24
N LEU A 83 1.12 12.84 -9.87
CA LEU A 83 1.78 13.24 -11.12
C LEU A 83 1.03 12.75 -12.36
N ARG A 84 0.05 11.88 -12.20
CA ARG A 84 -0.69 11.22 -13.30
C ARG A 84 0.24 10.45 -14.25
N VAL A 85 1.26 9.79 -13.68
CA VAL A 85 2.17 8.92 -14.43
C VAL A 85 1.92 7.47 -14.04
N GLU A 86 2.15 6.56 -14.98
CA GLU A 86 1.93 5.14 -14.75
C GLU A 86 3.14 4.48 -14.08
N LYS A 87 4.33 5.01 -14.30
CA LYS A 87 5.56 4.36 -13.93
C LYS A 87 6.63 5.38 -13.52
N GLY A 88 7.42 5.05 -12.52
CA GLY A 88 8.57 5.83 -12.12
C GLY A 88 9.73 5.68 -13.11
N SER A 89 10.81 6.44 -12.88
CA SER A 89 11.99 6.38 -13.72
C SER A 89 12.79 5.10 -13.50
N GLY A 90 13.28 4.50 -14.56
CA GLY A 90 14.24 3.41 -14.50
C GLY A 90 15.66 3.88 -14.15
N GLU A 91 15.94 5.16 -14.37
CA GLU A 91 17.24 5.80 -14.05
C GLU A 91 17.00 7.09 -13.27
N PRO A 92 16.60 7.00 -11.98
CA PRO A 92 16.13 8.18 -11.23
C PRO A 92 17.17 9.28 -11.04
N ASN A 93 18.47 8.96 -11.15
CA ASN A 93 19.53 9.97 -11.06
C ASN A 93 19.71 10.75 -12.35
N ARG A 94 19.27 10.21 -13.48
CA ARG A 94 19.46 10.81 -14.80
C ARG A 94 18.19 11.30 -15.41
N GLU A 95 17.13 10.49 -15.33
CA GLU A 95 15.84 10.82 -15.90
C GLU A 95 14.83 11.13 -14.82
N LYS A 96 14.27 12.34 -14.87
CA LYS A 96 13.20 12.75 -13.97
C LYS A 96 11.87 12.67 -14.69
N VAL A 97 10.88 12.04 -14.05
CA VAL A 97 9.55 11.85 -14.64
C VAL A 97 8.55 12.93 -14.22
N GLY A 98 8.90 13.74 -13.23
CA GLY A 98 8.03 14.81 -12.79
C GLY A 98 8.56 15.52 -11.57
N ARG A 99 7.76 16.45 -11.08
CA ARG A 99 8.07 17.25 -9.89
C ARG A 99 6.82 17.41 -9.04
N LEU A 100 6.95 17.21 -7.74
CA LEU A 100 5.89 17.44 -6.79
C LEU A 100 6.07 18.81 -6.13
N THR A 101 4.99 19.56 -6.01
CA THR A 101 4.98 20.79 -5.23
C THR A 101 4.94 20.42 -3.73
N ARG A 102 5.29 21.39 -2.90
CA ARG A 102 5.23 21.21 -1.44
C ARG A 102 3.83 20.78 -0.97
N ASP A 103 2.78 21.37 -1.53
CA ASP A 103 1.41 21.05 -1.18
C ASP A 103 1.04 19.61 -1.54
N GLN A 104 1.47 19.12 -2.71
CA GLN A 104 1.26 17.75 -3.13
C GLN A 104 1.97 16.76 -2.20
N VAL A 105 3.22 17.05 -1.83
CA VAL A 105 3.97 16.22 -0.89
C VAL A 105 3.26 16.19 0.47
N ARG A 106 2.75 17.32 0.92
CA ARG A 106 2.02 17.43 2.19
C ARG A 106 0.74 16.58 2.17
N GLN A 107 -0.03 16.63 1.09
CA GLN A 107 -1.25 15.82 0.95
C GLN A 107 -0.95 14.33 1.01
N ILE A 108 0.10 13.90 0.32
CA ILE A 108 0.54 12.49 0.35
C ILE A 108 0.96 12.09 1.76
N ALA A 109 1.73 12.96 2.42
CA ALA A 109 2.21 12.72 3.79
C ALA A 109 1.04 12.59 4.77
N GLU A 110 0.04 13.47 4.67
CA GLU A 110 -1.14 13.42 5.53
C GLU A 110 -1.93 12.13 5.32
N THR A 111 -2.09 11.69 4.08
CA THR A 111 -2.77 10.44 3.75
C THR A 111 -2.03 9.23 4.33
N LYS A 112 -0.71 9.28 4.34
CA LYS A 112 0.15 8.17 4.79
C LYS A 112 0.45 8.18 6.28
N MET A 113 0.14 9.28 6.99
CA MET A 113 0.48 9.44 8.41
C MET A 113 0.11 8.25 9.30
N PRO A 114 -1.08 7.62 9.14
CA PRO A 114 -1.43 6.48 10.01
C PRO A 114 -0.44 5.31 9.95
N ASP A 115 0.28 5.16 8.83
CA ASP A 115 1.21 4.06 8.62
C ASP A 115 2.68 4.46 8.84
N LEU A 116 2.94 5.73 9.08
CA LEU A 116 4.30 6.24 9.27
C LEU A 116 4.64 6.41 10.74
N ASN A 117 5.91 6.28 11.05
CA ASN A 117 6.44 6.56 12.39
C ASN A 117 6.91 8.01 12.55
N ALA A 118 6.50 8.89 11.67
CA ALA A 118 6.85 10.30 11.72
C ALA A 118 6.11 10.99 12.88
N ARG A 119 6.79 11.91 13.53
CA ARG A 119 6.21 12.66 14.66
C ARG A 119 5.26 13.76 14.21
N ASP A 120 5.51 14.33 13.05
CA ASP A 120 4.70 15.41 12.50
C ASP A 120 4.66 15.32 10.96
N VAL A 121 3.85 16.20 10.36
CA VAL A 121 3.65 16.21 8.92
C VAL A 121 4.94 16.56 8.17
N GLU A 122 5.79 17.44 8.72
CA GLU A 122 7.03 17.83 8.06
C GLU A 122 7.99 16.65 7.93
N GLN A 123 8.11 15.83 8.97
CA GLN A 123 8.93 14.61 8.90
C GLN A 123 8.34 13.61 7.91
N ALA A 124 7.01 13.47 7.90
CA ALA A 124 6.32 12.62 6.93
C ALA A 124 6.57 13.10 5.49
N MET A 125 6.57 14.42 5.27
CA MET A 125 6.89 15.00 3.96
C MET A 125 8.30 14.65 3.50
N ARG A 126 9.27 14.64 4.41
CA ARG A 126 10.65 14.24 4.09
C ARG A 126 10.74 12.77 3.70
N ILE A 127 9.98 11.91 4.37
CA ILE A 127 9.91 10.47 4.03
C ILE A 127 9.33 10.31 2.62
N VAL A 128 8.24 10.99 2.32
CA VAL A 128 7.62 10.96 0.99
C VAL A 128 8.58 11.50 -0.08
N ALA A 129 9.25 12.61 0.22
CA ALA A 129 10.22 13.21 -0.70
C ALA A 129 11.39 12.26 -1.01
N GLY A 130 11.87 11.52 -0.01
CA GLY A 130 12.90 10.49 -0.21
C GLY A 130 12.43 9.39 -1.14
N THR A 131 11.20 8.91 -0.97
CA THR A 131 10.61 7.92 -1.86
C THR A 131 10.47 8.47 -3.28
N ALA A 132 10.02 9.72 -3.41
CA ALA A 132 9.90 10.39 -4.71
C ALA A 132 11.24 10.49 -5.42
N GLN A 133 12.29 10.86 -4.69
CA GLN A 133 13.64 10.93 -5.24
C GLN A 133 14.09 9.58 -5.80
N SER A 134 13.78 8.49 -5.09
CA SER A 134 14.12 7.14 -5.56
C SER A 134 13.37 6.74 -6.82
N MET A 135 12.26 7.39 -7.11
CA MET A 135 11.45 7.15 -8.31
C MET A 135 11.79 8.09 -9.47
N GLY A 136 12.74 9.00 -9.30
CA GLY A 136 13.06 10.01 -10.28
C GLY A 136 12.08 11.18 -10.28
N VAL A 137 11.47 11.47 -9.15
CA VAL A 137 10.54 12.60 -8.98
C VAL A 137 11.22 13.67 -8.11
N GLU A 138 11.28 14.88 -8.60
CA GLU A 138 11.80 16.00 -7.84
C GLU A 138 10.72 16.56 -6.90
N THR A 139 11.15 17.12 -5.79
CA THR A 139 10.24 17.75 -4.82
C THR A 139 10.76 19.11 -4.39
N ASP A 140 9.85 19.99 -3.97
CA ASP A 140 10.20 21.34 -3.53
C ASP A 140 10.78 21.39 -2.10
N ILE A 141 10.84 20.26 -1.40
CA ILE A 141 11.33 20.21 -0.01
C ILE A 141 12.72 19.57 0.16
N LEU A 142 13.30 19.09 -0.91
CA LEU A 142 14.67 18.52 -0.89
C LEU A 142 15.64 19.39 -1.68
#